data_74ff992facd057a2d916ab7a4c08c75f
#
_entry.id   74ff992facd057a2d916ab7a4c08c75f
#
_cell.length_a   1.000
_cell.length_b   1.000
_cell.length_c   1.000
_cell.angle_alpha   90.00
_cell.angle_beta   90.00
_cell.angle_gamma   90.00
#
_symmetry.space_group_name_H-M   'P 1'
#
loop_
_entity.id
_entity.type
_entity.pdbx_description
1 polymer ?
#
loop_
_entity_poly.entity_id
_entity_poly.type
_entity_poly.pdbx_seq_one_letter_code
_entity_poly.pdbx_strand_id
1 'polypeptide(L)'
;MNWFKLVALSLLLSGCGSEDRGKAYVSSQEGFVTVIDLNSMEVVDQIADKGFPRGIGVSADGKYIITANKDTASVEIIDVLSKEIIKEVQVGINPEFVRIKKNLAFVSTEPSSSGKPPKEGTSHDTEEDDDDKGEKIPAKVAVVDLLKAEKVRDITAGPETEGIEFSKDGNQVIVTNEADNSITIHDFKMGTLLKTFYTEPYGIRPRGIKLSPNGDFYVATLEFSDNFIVLDKDFNHVQTVKTGKSPYGVSFNDKGDKLFVSAGRPTVMEVFDTKDFTKIKDIAIEGRRCWHFTFTPDNKNLLLACGKSDEIVVVDTASLEVSKRIPVAGIPWGVVTYPRSFGSLDQPE
;
A
#
# COMPACT_ATOMS: atom_id res chain seq x y z
N MET A 1 23.35 -57.46 48.38
CA MET A 1 22.78 -56.11 48.58
C MET A 1 23.12 -55.31 47.34
N ASN A 2 22.28 -55.44 46.30
CA ASN A 2 22.49 -54.83 44.98
C ASN A 2 21.69 -53.54 44.85
N TRP A 3 22.42 -52.45 44.64
CA TRP A 3 21.81 -51.17 44.37
C TRP A 3 21.69 -50.97 42.82
N PHE A 4 20.48 -50.99 42.33
CA PHE A 4 20.17 -50.53 40.98
C PHE A 4 20.11 -49.00 40.95
N LYS A 5 21.02 -48.36 40.16
CA LYS A 5 20.90 -46.95 39.85
C LYS A 5 19.95 -46.78 38.63
N LEU A 6 18.80 -46.21 38.87
CA LEU A 6 17.96 -45.70 37.81
C LEU A 6 18.58 -44.42 37.21
N VAL A 7 18.95 -44.48 35.96
CA VAL A 7 19.31 -43.29 35.18
C VAL A 7 18.04 -42.79 34.52
N ALA A 8 17.53 -41.67 35.00
CA ALA A 8 16.43 -40.98 34.35
C ALA A 8 17.00 -40.19 33.13
N LEU A 9 16.65 -40.67 31.93
CA LEU A 9 16.93 -39.96 30.69
C LEU A 9 15.87 -38.91 30.48
N SER A 10 16.17 -37.65 30.82
CA SER A 10 15.32 -36.51 30.49
C SER A 10 15.44 -36.17 29.01
N LEU A 11 14.46 -36.57 28.21
CA LEU A 11 14.26 -36.04 26.85
C LEU A 11 13.90 -34.56 26.94
N LEU A 12 14.86 -33.71 26.66
CA LEU A 12 14.62 -32.32 26.31
C LEU A 12 13.98 -32.29 24.90
N LEU A 13 12.67 -32.24 24.85
CA LEU A 13 11.93 -31.79 23.67
C LEU A 13 12.23 -30.30 23.49
N SER A 14 13.27 -29.98 22.70
CA SER A 14 13.43 -28.66 22.12
C SER A 14 12.29 -28.47 21.11
N GLY A 15 11.16 -27.96 21.59
CA GLY A 15 10.13 -27.43 20.72
C GLY A 15 10.74 -26.25 19.96
N CYS A 16 11.05 -26.48 18.67
CA CYS A 16 11.28 -25.38 17.74
C CYS A 16 9.93 -24.68 17.57
N GLY A 17 9.65 -23.72 18.45
CA GLY A 17 8.53 -22.79 18.27
C GLY A 17 8.83 -22.01 16.99
N SER A 18 8.11 -22.26 15.92
CA SER A 18 8.11 -21.35 14.76
C SER A 18 7.68 -19.97 15.29
N GLU A 19 8.55 -18.97 15.14
CA GLU A 19 8.15 -17.59 15.41
C GLU A 19 6.88 -17.29 14.65
N ASP A 20 5.89 -16.72 15.35
CA ASP A 20 4.63 -16.29 14.72
C ASP A 20 4.95 -15.17 13.71
N ARG A 21 4.72 -15.46 12.42
CA ARG A 21 4.96 -14.49 11.33
C ARG A 21 3.89 -13.41 11.26
N GLY A 22 2.81 -13.55 12.03
CA GLY A 22 1.72 -12.60 12.05
C GLY A 22 0.65 -12.86 10.99
N LYS A 23 -0.06 -11.80 10.63
CA LYS A 23 -1.20 -11.86 9.71
C LYS A 23 -1.09 -10.80 8.63
N ALA A 24 -1.69 -11.10 7.47
CA ALA A 24 -1.98 -10.09 6.45
C ALA A 24 -3.48 -9.80 6.45
N TYR A 25 -3.81 -8.53 6.21
CA TYR A 25 -5.17 -8.01 6.09
C TYR A 25 -5.36 -7.46 4.69
N VAL A 26 -6.39 -7.93 4.01
CA VAL A 26 -6.67 -7.59 2.62
C VAL A 26 -8.03 -6.91 2.55
N SER A 27 -8.09 -5.68 2.06
CA SER A 27 -9.36 -5.01 1.77
C SER A 27 -9.98 -5.58 0.50
N SER A 28 -11.23 -6.00 0.58
CA SER A 28 -12.01 -6.55 -0.53
C SER A 28 -13.19 -5.63 -0.83
N GLN A 29 -13.23 -5.11 -2.04
CA GLN A 29 -14.19 -4.06 -2.44
C GLN A 29 -15.67 -4.48 -2.38
N GLU A 30 -15.98 -5.71 -2.05
CA GLU A 30 -17.35 -6.22 -1.82
C GLU A 30 -17.77 -6.20 -0.34
N GLY A 31 -17.05 -5.44 0.52
CA GLY A 31 -17.49 -5.14 1.87
C GLY A 31 -16.95 -6.07 2.95
N PHE A 32 -15.67 -6.45 2.87
CA PHE A 32 -14.99 -7.17 3.94
C PHE A 32 -13.47 -7.03 3.91
N VAL A 33 -12.84 -7.37 5.04
CA VAL A 33 -11.39 -7.54 5.15
C VAL A 33 -11.09 -9.02 5.33
N THR A 34 -10.33 -9.59 4.39
CA THR A 34 -9.86 -10.98 4.48
C THR A 34 -8.59 -11.05 5.32
N VAL A 35 -8.52 -12.02 6.23
CA VAL A 35 -7.37 -12.26 7.10
C VAL A 35 -6.62 -13.50 6.62
N ILE A 36 -5.33 -13.34 6.34
CA ILE A 36 -4.43 -14.42 5.93
C ILE A 36 -3.43 -14.67 7.07
N ASP A 37 -3.31 -15.91 7.52
CA ASP A 37 -2.25 -16.33 8.42
C ASP A 37 -0.93 -16.48 7.66
N LEU A 38 0.11 -15.79 8.09
CA LEU A 38 1.40 -15.76 7.40
C LEU A 38 2.26 -17.01 7.66
N ASN A 39 1.89 -17.88 8.61
CA ASN A 39 2.58 -19.14 8.84
C ASN A 39 2.11 -20.21 7.84
N SER A 40 0.79 -20.32 7.65
CA SER A 40 0.17 -21.26 6.70
C SER A 40 0.03 -20.71 5.29
N MET A 41 0.04 -19.37 5.12
CA MET A 41 -0.32 -18.68 3.88
C MET A 41 -1.73 -19.07 3.41
N GLU A 42 -2.69 -19.09 4.32
CA GLU A 42 -4.09 -19.44 4.06
C GLU A 42 -5.03 -18.38 4.63
N VAL A 43 -6.19 -18.22 4.00
CA VAL A 43 -7.27 -17.41 4.54
C VAL A 43 -7.81 -18.11 5.79
N VAL A 44 -7.81 -17.38 6.91
CA VAL A 44 -8.27 -17.90 8.21
C VAL A 44 -9.53 -17.20 8.70
N ASP A 45 -9.87 -16.03 8.11
CA ASP A 45 -11.01 -15.24 8.56
C ASP A 45 -11.46 -14.22 7.54
N GLN A 46 -12.67 -13.67 7.75
CA GLN A 46 -13.20 -12.50 7.07
C GLN A 46 -13.93 -11.61 8.09
N ILE A 47 -13.63 -10.33 8.05
CA ILE A 47 -14.23 -9.32 8.93
C ILE A 47 -15.14 -8.45 8.07
N ALA A 48 -16.42 -8.31 8.46
CA ALA A 48 -17.37 -7.50 7.73
C ALA A 48 -17.00 -6.01 7.76
N ASP A 49 -17.13 -5.34 6.62
CA ASP A 49 -16.98 -3.92 6.41
C ASP A 49 -18.26 -3.38 5.76
N LYS A 50 -18.66 -2.15 6.02
CA LYS A 50 -19.97 -1.63 5.57
C LYS A 50 -19.94 -0.94 4.22
N GLY A 51 -18.76 -0.65 3.71
CA GLY A 51 -18.63 0.15 2.50
C GLY A 51 -18.05 -0.63 1.34
N PHE A 52 -17.36 0.08 0.51
CA PHE A 52 -16.57 -0.42 -0.60
C PHE A 52 -15.09 -0.16 -0.25
N PRO A 53 -14.47 -1.00 0.60
CA PRO A 53 -13.15 -0.72 1.15
C PRO A 53 -12.06 -0.84 0.08
N ARG A 54 -11.23 0.20 -0.01
CA ARG A 54 -10.03 0.25 -0.83
C ARG A 54 -8.80 0.34 0.06
N GLY A 55 -8.38 1.54 0.40
CA GLY A 55 -7.24 1.75 1.28
C GLY A 55 -7.39 1.04 2.61
N ILE A 56 -6.29 0.42 3.06
CA ILE A 56 -6.24 -0.30 4.31
C ILE A 56 -4.95 0.02 5.06
N GLY A 57 -5.04 0.16 6.36
CA GLY A 57 -3.92 0.34 7.26
C GLY A 57 -4.10 -0.47 8.54
N VAL A 58 -3.02 -0.74 9.25
CA VAL A 58 -3.04 -1.36 10.56
C VAL A 58 -2.36 -0.44 11.57
N SER A 59 -2.97 -0.27 12.77
CA SER A 59 -2.40 0.54 13.83
C SER A 59 -1.03 0.01 14.28
N ALA A 60 -0.18 0.89 14.83
CA ALA A 60 1.18 0.53 15.23
C ALA A 60 1.23 -0.61 16.27
N ASP A 61 0.21 -0.72 17.11
CA ASP A 61 0.06 -1.78 18.12
C ASP A 61 -0.71 -3.01 17.63
N GLY A 62 -1.17 -3.01 16.37
CA GLY A 62 -1.90 -4.11 15.75
C GLY A 62 -3.34 -4.31 16.23
N LYS A 63 -3.87 -3.38 17.03
CA LYS A 63 -5.22 -3.52 17.59
C LYS A 63 -6.33 -3.18 16.61
N TYR A 64 -6.04 -2.27 15.69
CA TYR A 64 -7.05 -1.74 14.78
C TYR A 64 -6.64 -1.92 13.32
N ILE A 65 -7.62 -2.29 12.51
CA ILE A 65 -7.58 -2.16 11.05
C ILE A 65 -8.37 -0.90 10.70
N ILE A 66 -7.86 -0.12 9.76
CA ILE A 66 -8.49 1.09 9.25
C ILE A 66 -8.73 0.89 7.76
N THR A 67 -9.98 1.00 7.32
CA THR A 67 -10.38 0.89 5.91
C THR A 67 -10.96 2.20 5.40
N ALA A 68 -10.62 2.55 4.16
CA ALA A 68 -11.21 3.70 3.47
C ALA A 68 -12.39 3.22 2.62
N ASN A 69 -13.59 3.70 2.94
CA ASN A 69 -14.84 3.24 2.37
C ASN A 69 -15.47 4.28 1.44
N LYS A 70 -15.46 3.95 0.14
CA LYS A 70 -15.95 4.84 -0.91
C LYS A 70 -17.43 5.16 -0.73
N ASP A 71 -18.28 4.17 -0.54
CA ASP A 71 -19.75 4.33 -0.57
C ASP A 71 -20.26 5.12 0.65
N THR A 72 -19.56 5.07 1.76
CA THR A 72 -19.92 5.79 2.99
C THR A 72 -19.13 7.09 3.18
N ALA A 73 -18.17 7.41 2.30
CA ALA A 73 -17.29 8.58 2.40
C ALA A 73 -16.56 8.65 3.75
N SER A 74 -16.23 7.50 4.32
CA SER A 74 -15.71 7.36 5.68
C SER A 74 -14.50 6.43 5.76
N VAL A 75 -13.86 6.42 6.90
CA VAL A 75 -13.03 5.31 7.33
C VAL A 75 -13.74 4.54 8.44
N GLU A 76 -13.62 3.23 8.42
CA GLU A 76 -13.99 2.37 9.53
C GLU A 76 -12.75 2.01 10.33
N ILE A 77 -12.89 2.05 11.66
CA ILE A 77 -11.90 1.56 12.62
C ILE A 77 -12.44 0.25 13.18
N ILE A 78 -11.78 -0.85 12.83
CA ILE A 78 -12.17 -2.21 13.16
C ILE A 78 -11.24 -2.73 14.25
N ASP A 79 -11.79 -3.22 15.34
CA ASP A 79 -11.01 -3.90 16.39
C ASP A 79 -10.66 -5.32 15.93
N VAL A 80 -9.37 -5.64 15.91
CA VAL A 80 -8.86 -6.92 15.40
C VAL A 80 -9.30 -8.10 16.24
N LEU A 81 -9.45 -7.91 17.57
CA LEU A 81 -9.78 -9.00 18.49
C LEU A 81 -11.26 -9.34 18.46
N SER A 82 -12.13 -8.32 18.58
CA SER A 82 -13.59 -8.52 18.54
C SER A 82 -14.12 -8.67 17.12
N LYS A 83 -13.37 -8.22 16.10
CA LYS A 83 -13.75 -8.14 14.69
C LYS A 83 -14.97 -7.23 14.44
N GLU A 84 -15.16 -6.28 15.32
CA GLU A 84 -16.27 -5.33 15.23
C GLU A 84 -15.78 -3.96 14.76
N ILE A 85 -16.63 -3.28 13.97
CA ILE A 85 -16.44 -1.88 13.64
C ILE A 85 -16.74 -1.07 14.89
N ILE A 86 -15.71 -0.52 15.53
CA ILE A 86 -15.86 0.27 16.74
C ILE A 86 -16.19 1.72 16.46
N LYS A 87 -15.85 2.20 15.25
CA LYS A 87 -16.14 3.58 14.85
C LYS A 87 -16.11 3.74 13.34
N GLU A 88 -17.02 4.59 12.85
CA GLU A 88 -17.03 5.15 11.51
C GLU A 88 -16.75 6.65 11.60
N VAL A 89 -15.79 7.16 10.82
CA VAL A 89 -15.36 8.55 10.81
C VAL A 89 -15.47 9.13 9.41
N GLN A 90 -16.30 10.16 9.22
CA GLN A 90 -16.45 10.82 7.93
C GLN A 90 -15.17 11.56 7.53
N VAL A 91 -14.65 11.27 6.33
CA VAL A 91 -13.37 11.81 5.86
C VAL A 91 -13.50 12.65 4.59
N GLY A 92 -14.47 12.37 3.75
CA GLY A 92 -14.72 13.08 2.48
C GLY A 92 -15.08 12.11 1.36
N ILE A 93 -15.39 12.66 0.19
CA ILE A 93 -15.90 11.91 -0.96
C ILE A 93 -14.79 11.01 -1.53
N ASN A 94 -15.17 9.78 -1.86
CA ASN A 94 -14.33 8.80 -2.53
C ASN A 94 -12.95 8.63 -1.87
N PRO A 95 -12.89 8.23 -0.57
CA PRO A 95 -11.61 7.98 0.07
C PRO A 95 -10.93 6.76 -0.55
N GLU A 96 -9.63 6.87 -0.81
CA GLU A 96 -8.88 5.86 -1.55
C GLU A 96 -7.73 5.24 -0.75
N PHE A 97 -6.77 6.03 -0.35
CA PHE A 97 -5.53 5.55 0.27
C PHE A 97 -5.55 5.73 1.79
N VAL A 98 -4.97 4.80 2.53
CA VAL A 98 -4.77 4.93 3.98
C VAL A 98 -3.30 4.76 4.31
N ARG A 99 -2.72 5.73 4.99
CA ARG A 99 -1.35 5.67 5.49
C ARG A 99 -1.31 5.94 6.98
N ILE A 100 -0.75 5.01 7.75
CA ILE A 100 -0.64 5.15 9.20
C ILE A 100 0.72 5.72 9.57
N LYS A 101 0.71 6.75 10.41
CA LYS A 101 1.90 7.31 11.06
C LYS A 101 1.62 7.54 12.53
N LYS A 102 2.32 6.82 13.42
CA LYS A 102 2.01 6.82 14.86
C LYS A 102 0.54 6.46 15.10
N ASN A 103 -0.20 7.31 15.81
CA ASN A 103 -1.62 7.14 16.08
C ASN A 103 -2.53 7.92 15.13
N LEU A 104 -2.02 8.29 13.95
CA LEU A 104 -2.77 9.05 12.96
C LEU A 104 -2.95 8.22 11.69
N ALA A 105 -4.16 8.20 11.15
CA ALA A 105 -4.43 7.75 9.80
C ALA A 105 -4.55 8.96 8.87
N PHE A 106 -3.80 8.94 7.78
CA PHE A 106 -3.88 9.90 6.69
C PHE A 106 -4.64 9.24 5.55
N VAL A 107 -5.73 9.85 5.14
CA VAL A 107 -6.68 9.27 4.18
C VAL A 107 -6.85 10.21 3.01
N SER A 108 -6.44 9.79 1.82
CA SER A 108 -6.66 10.56 0.60
C SER A 108 -8.13 10.53 0.16
N THR A 109 -8.58 11.55 -0.55
CA THR A 109 -9.93 11.64 -1.13
C THR A 109 -9.85 12.06 -2.59
N GLU A 110 -10.85 11.70 -3.37
CA GLU A 110 -10.93 11.98 -4.81
C GLU A 110 -12.30 12.53 -5.20
N PRO A 111 -12.62 13.78 -4.82
CA PRO A 111 -13.95 14.34 -5.05
C PRO A 111 -14.29 14.54 -6.54
N SER A 112 -13.29 14.60 -7.42
CA SER A 112 -13.49 14.73 -8.88
C SER A 112 -13.62 13.39 -9.59
N SER A 113 -13.13 12.30 -8.99
CA SER A 113 -13.13 10.97 -9.61
C SER A 113 -14.47 10.26 -9.43
N SER A 114 -14.92 9.56 -10.47
CA SER A 114 -16.06 8.65 -10.37
C SER A 114 -15.73 7.42 -9.51
N GLY A 115 -14.45 7.20 -9.25
CA GLY A 115 -13.91 6.02 -8.56
C GLY A 115 -14.26 4.72 -9.28
N LYS A 116 -14.57 4.77 -10.58
CA LYS A 116 -14.75 3.58 -11.41
C LYS A 116 -13.43 3.25 -12.08
N PRO A 117 -13.05 1.98 -12.11
CA PRO A 117 -11.85 1.60 -12.85
C PRO A 117 -12.04 1.88 -14.35
N PRO A 118 -11.00 2.31 -15.08
CA PRO A 118 -11.05 2.47 -16.53
C PRO A 118 -11.55 1.18 -17.21
N LYS A 119 -12.25 1.29 -18.35
CA LYS A 119 -12.75 0.13 -19.08
C LYS A 119 -11.60 -0.77 -19.53
N GLU A 120 -11.81 -2.10 -19.49
CA GLU A 120 -10.81 -3.04 -20.02
C GLU A 120 -10.58 -2.81 -21.51
N GLY A 121 -9.30 -2.68 -21.91
CA GLY A 121 -8.92 -2.50 -23.32
C GLY A 121 -8.76 -1.07 -23.78
N THR A 122 -9.04 -0.06 -22.95
CA THR A 122 -8.69 1.33 -23.27
C THR A 122 -7.18 1.46 -23.30
N SER A 123 -6.66 1.91 -24.45
CA SER A 123 -5.25 2.28 -24.56
C SER A 123 -5.10 3.72 -24.07
N HIS A 124 -4.08 3.98 -23.27
CA HIS A 124 -3.74 5.33 -22.80
C HIS A 124 -3.48 6.35 -23.92
N ASP A 125 -3.38 5.89 -25.16
CA ASP A 125 -3.07 6.74 -26.31
C ASP A 125 -4.29 7.38 -26.97
N THR A 126 -5.53 7.03 -26.59
CA THR A 126 -6.73 7.39 -27.37
C THR A 126 -7.95 7.87 -26.59
N GLU A 127 -8.00 7.75 -25.28
CA GLU A 127 -9.16 8.22 -24.50
C GLU A 127 -8.69 9.09 -23.31
N GLU A 128 -9.11 10.36 -23.33
CA GLU A 128 -9.30 11.13 -22.11
C GLU A 128 -10.18 10.27 -21.19
N ASP A 129 -9.70 9.90 -20.02
CA ASP A 129 -10.56 9.32 -18.98
C ASP A 129 -11.77 10.25 -18.81
N ASP A 130 -12.96 9.69 -18.68
CA ASP A 130 -14.18 10.52 -18.45
C ASP A 130 -14.03 11.38 -17.19
N ASP A 131 -13.14 11.00 -16.27
CA ASP A 131 -12.79 11.75 -15.06
C ASP A 131 -11.96 13.03 -15.38
N ASP A 132 -11.20 13.07 -16.49
CA ASP A 132 -10.44 14.24 -16.91
C ASP A 132 -11.32 15.39 -17.48
N LYS A 133 -12.59 15.13 -17.77
CA LYS A 133 -13.54 16.11 -18.34
C LYS A 133 -14.31 16.91 -17.30
N GLY A 134 -14.18 16.56 -16.02
CA GLY A 134 -14.84 17.20 -14.90
C GLY A 134 -14.11 18.43 -14.36
N GLU A 135 -14.78 19.14 -13.46
CA GLU A 135 -14.14 20.19 -12.66
C GLU A 135 -13.10 19.55 -11.74
N LYS A 136 -11.84 19.98 -11.83
CA LYS A 136 -10.75 19.51 -10.98
C LYS A 136 -10.88 20.13 -9.58
N ILE A 137 -11.60 19.44 -8.70
CA ILE A 137 -11.84 19.89 -7.33
C ILE A 137 -10.61 19.52 -6.48
N PRO A 138 -9.97 20.48 -5.78
CA PRO A 138 -8.89 20.16 -4.86
C PRO A 138 -9.34 19.11 -3.83
N ALA A 139 -8.60 18.05 -3.76
CA ALA A 139 -8.86 16.96 -2.83
C ALA A 139 -8.28 17.25 -1.44
N LYS A 140 -8.57 16.39 -0.51
CA LYS A 140 -8.11 16.49 0.87
C LYS A 140 -7.47 15.19 1.31
N VAL A 141 -6.46 15.32 2.13
CA VAL A 141 -6.00 14.25 2.99
C VAL A 141 -6.60 14.47 4.36
N ALA A 142 -7.58 13.67 4.72
CA ALA A 142 -8.17 13.69 6.07
C ALA A 142 -7.22 13.03 7.08
N VAL A 143 -7.01 13.68 8.21
CA VAL A 143 -6.18 13.15 9.29
C VAL A 143 -7.08 12.72 10.44
N VAL A 144 -7.07 11.42 10.73
CA VAL A 144 -7.89 10.80 11.79
C VAL A 144 -6.99 10.37 12.94
N ASP A 145 -7.32 10.84 14.15
CA ASP A 145 -6.68 10.40 15.39
C ASP A 145 -7.31 9.06 15.82
N LEU A 146 -6.55 8.00 15.79
CA LEU A 146 -7.01 6.65 16.08
C LEU A 146 -7.32 6.43 17.59
N LEU A 147 -6.69 7.20 18.48
CA LEU A 147 -6.96 7.09 19.92
C LEU A 147 -8.28 7.77 20.30
N LYS A 148 -8.61 8.87 19.61
CA LYS A 148 -9.87 9.60 19.82
C LYS A 148 -10.98 9.09 18.91
N ALA A 149 -10.62 8.35 17.86
CA ALA A 149 -11.53 7.91 16.80
C ALA A 149 -12.30 9.07 16.17
N GLU A 150 -11.59 10.16 15.80
CA GLU A 150 -12.16 11.36 15.21
C GLU A 150 -11.23 12.00 14.15
N LYS A 151 -11.81 12.64 13.16
CA LYS A 151 -11.06 13.49 12.22
C LYS A 151 -10.60 14.75 12.92
N VAL A 152 -9.28 15.00 12.95
CA VAL A 152 -8.69 16.15 13.64
C VAL A 152 -8.37 17.32 12.71
N ARG A 153 -8.15 17.05 11.41
CA ARG A 153 -7.94 18.09 10.40
C ARG A 153 -8.01 17.52 8.98
N ASP A 154 -8.03 18.43 8.01
CA ASP A 154 -7.80 18.16 6.60
C ASP A 154 -6.53 18.86 6.14
N ILE A 155 -5.78 18.23 5.21
CA ILE A 155 -4.70 18.82 4.42
C ILE A 155 -5.25 19.02 3.01
N THR A 156 -5.28 20.25 2.51
CA THR A 156 -5.70 20.52 1.14
C THR A 156 -4.55 20.21 0.19
N ALA A 157 -4.77 19.28 -0.73
CA ALA A 157 -3.83 18.85 -1.74
C ALA A 157 -4.36 19.15 -3.15
N GLY A 158 -3.71 18.67 -4.19
CA GLY A 158 -4.20 18.76 -5.56
C GLY A 158 -5.43 17.85 -5.80
N PRO A 159 -6.06 17.92 -6.99
CA PRO A 159 -7.17 17.05 -7.31
C PRO A 159 -6.71 15.59 -7.49
N GLU A 160 -7.58 14.65 -7.08
CA GLU A 160 -7.35 13.21 -7.12
C GLU A 160 -6.04 12.80 -6.42
N THR A 161 -6.11 12.81 -5.08
CA THR A 161 -4.96 12.44 -4.25
C THR A 161 -4.85 10.92 -4.14
N GLU A 162 -3.69 10.39 -4.46
CA GLU A 162 -3.40 8.95 -4.47
C GLU A 162 -2.43 8.54 -3.35
N GLY A 163 -1.16 8.53 -3.62
CA GLY A 163 -0.14 8.07 -2.68
C GLY A 163 0.18 9.08 -1.59
N ILE A 164 0.43 8.58 -0.40
CA ILE A 164 0.85 9.38 0.76
C ILE A 164 2.16 8.80 1.31
N GLU A 165 3.15 9.66 1.51
CA GLU A 165 4.42 9.31 2.14
C GLU A 165 4.85 10.40 3.14
N PHE A 166 5.87 10.11 3.92
CA PHE A 166 6.41 11.03 4.92
C PHE A 166 7.90 11.27 4.69
N SER A 167 8.38 12.44 5.10
CA SER A 167 9.82 12.68 5.17
C SER A 167 10.47 11.81 6.25
N LYS A 168 11.79 11.55 6.11
CA LYS A 168 12.56 10.74 7.05
C LYS A 168 12.48 11.26 8.49
N ASP A 169 12.50 12.57 8.65
CA ASP A 169 12.37 13.22 9.96
C ASP A 169 10.93 13.28 10.49
N GLY A 170 9.94 12.85 9.67
CA GLY A 170 8.53 12.83 9.99
C GLY A 170 7.88 14.22 10.10
N ASN A 171 8.52 15.28 9.56
CA ASN A 171 8.01 16.64 9.63
C ASN A 171 7.19 17.05 8.41
N GLN A 172 7.18 16.24 7.36
CA GLN A 172 6.46 16.53 6.11
C GLN A 172 5.54 15.36 5.72
N VAL A 173 4.41 15.71 5.11
CA VAL A 173 3.51 14.79 4.39
C VAL A 173 3.65 15.07 2.92
N ILE A 174 3.91 14.03 2.13
CA ILE A 174 4.09 14.09 0.69
C ILE A 174 2.92 13.38 0.04
N VAL A 175 2.28 14.03 -0.93
CA VAL A 175 1.04 13.54 -1.57
C VAL A 175 1.20 13.61 -3.08
N THR A 176 0.90 12.51 -3.77
CA THR A 176 0.75 12.51 -5.23
C THR A 176 -0.66 12.93 -5.61
N ASN A 177 -0.79 13.80 -6.60
CA ASN A 177 -2.07 14.33 -7.10
C ASN A 177 -2.15 14.01 -8.60
N GLU A 178 -3.05 13.09 -8.93
CA GLU A 178 -3.11 12.47 -10.23
C GLU A 178 -3.56 13.45 -11.31
N ALA A 179 -4.67 14.16 -11.09
CA ALA A 179 -5.33 14.95 -12.10
C ALA A 179 -4.63 16.26 -12.48
N ASP A 180 -3.70 16.76 -11.65
CA ASP A 180 -2.88 17.94 -11.96
C ASP A 180 -1.39 17.63 -12.12
N ASN A 181 -1.05 16.33 -12.17
CA ASN A 181 0.32 15.86 -12.38
C ASN A 181 1.31 16.48 -11.40
N SER A 182 0.97 16.49 -10.11
CA SER A 182 1.81 17.10 -9.10
C SER A 182 2.11 16.19 -7.92
N ILE A 183 3.18 16.53 -7.22
CA ILE A 183 3.52 16.01 -5.90
C ILE A 183 3.56 17.21 -4.97
N THR A 184 2.68 17.23 -3.97
CA THR A 184 2.64 18.31 -2.99
C THR A 184 3.25 17.90 -1.66
N ILE A 185 4.02 18.78 -1.08
CA ILE A 185 4.73 18.60 0.18
C ILE A 185 4.14 19.54 1.21
N HIS A 186 3.72 19.00 2.34
CA HIS A 186 3.01 19.75 3.39
C HIS A 186 3.71 19.62 4.72
N ASP A 187 3.59 20.64 5.57
CA ASP A 187 3.98 20.55 6.98
C ASP A 187 3.15 19.47 7.71
N PHE A 188 3.79 18.57 8.41
CA PHE A 188 3.13 17.45 9.09
C PHE A 188 2.13 17.91 10.15
N LYS A 189 2.44 18.97 10.90
CA LYS A 189 1.61 19.44 12.02
C LYS A 189 0.48 20.35 11.57
N MET A 190 0.82 21.30 10.70
CA MET A 190 -0.12 22.36 10.28
C MET A 190 -0.91 21.98 9.02
N GLY A 191 -0.42 21.06 8.21
CA GLY A 191 -1.00 20.72 6.91
C GLY A 191 -0.80 21.79 5.84
N THR A 192 0.01 22.83 6.11
CA THR A 192 0.26 23.92 5.16
C THR A 192 1.14 23.45 4.02
N LEU A 193 0.85 23.86 2.80
CA LEU A 193 1.65 23.59 1.62
C LEU A 193 3.03 24.24 1.74
N LEU A 194 4.07 23.47 1.57
CA LEU A 194 5.47 23.92 1.59
C LEU A 194 6.07 24.01 0.19
N LYS A 195 5.78 23.01 -0.67
CA LYS A 195 6.34 22.90 -2.01
C LYS A 195 5.37 22.13 -2.92
N THR A 196 5.36 22.47 -4.19
CA THR A 196 4.76 21.66 -5.27
C THR A 196 5.84 21.29 -6.27
N PHE A 197 5.91 20.01 -6.62
CA PHE A 197 6.71 19.48 -7.71
C PHE A 197 5.78 19.01 -8.83
N TYR A 198 5.91 19.56 -10.03
CA TYR A 198 5.13 19.16 -11.19
C TYR A 198 5.84 18.05 -11.96
N THR A 199 5.10 16.99 -12.30
CA THR A 199 5.68 15.80 -12.93
C THR A 199 5.64 15.81 -14.44
N GLU A 200 4.86 16.71 -15.09
CA GLU A 200 4.65 16.75 -16.56
C GLU A 200 5.94 16.69 -17.38
N PRO A 201 7.05 17.34 -17.01
CA PRO A 201 8.28 17.26 -17.79
C PRO A 201 8.87 15.84 -17.83
N TYR A 202 8.44 14.96 -16.94
CA TYR A 202 8.97 13.60 -16.74
C TYR A 202 7.92 12.52 -17.00
N GLY A 203 6.63 12.88 -16.84
CA GLY A 203 5.49 12.00 -17.06
C GLY A 203 4.26 12.45 -16.27
N ILE A 204 3.14 11.79 -16.52
CA ILE A 204 1.81 12.16 -16.04
C ILE A 204 1.16 11.05 -15.21
N ARG A 205 0.17 11.44 -14.40
CA ARG A 205 -0.59 10.60 -13.46
C ARG A 205 0.31 9.96 -12.39
N PRO A 206 0.86 10.76 -11.46
CA PRO A 206 1.62 10.21 -10.34
C PRO A 206 0.71 9.41 -9.40
N ARG A 207 1.09 8.14 -9.15
CA ARG A 207 0.37 7.19 -8.29
C ARG A 207 1.12 6.93 -6.98
N GLY A 208 1.77 5.80 -6.88
CA GLY A 208 2.52 5.43 -5.68
C GLY A 208 3.75 6.32 -5.46
N ILE A 209 4.02 6.63 -4.21
CA ILE A 209 5.26 7.31 -3.80
C ILE A 209 5.86 6.63 -2.58
N LYS A 210 7.17 6.44 -2.58
CA LYS A 210 7.91 5.84 -1.46
C LYS A 210 9.24 6.51 -1.21
N LEU A 211 9.54 6.71 0.08
CA LEU A 211 10.86 7.09 0.56
C LEU A 211 11.74 5.85 0.65
N SER A 212 12.98 5.94 0.16
CA SER A 212 13.98 4.88 0.36
C SER A 212 14.23 4.64 1.86
N PRO A 213 14.50 3.39 2.30
CA PRO A 213 14.70 3.07 3.72
C PRO A 213 15.80 3.87 4.40
N ASN A 214 16.86 4.24 3.65
CA ASN A 214 17.91 5.13 4.15
C ASN A 214 17.51 6.62 4.19
N GLY A 215 16.39 6.98 3.52
CA GLY A 215 15.83 8.33 3.47
C GLY A 215 16.56 9.30 2.52
N ASP A 216 17.30 8.79 1.56
CA ASP A 216 18.12 9.61 0.66
C ASP A 216 17.34 10.12 -0.57
N PHE A 217 16.32 9.38 -0.99
CA PHE A 217 15.54 9.70 -2.18
C PHE A 217 14.12 9.14 -2.12
N TYR A 218 13.24 9.70 -2.95
CA TYR A 218 11.88 9.20 -3.20
C TYR A 218 11.77 8.59 -4.58
N VAL A 219 10.88 7.63 -4.73
CA VAL A 219 10.45 7.10 -6.03
C VAL A 219 8.96 7.32 -6.16
N ALA A 220 8.51 7.88 -7.31
CA ALA A 220 7.11 8.03 -7.63
C ALA A 220 6.80 7.42 -9.00
N THR A 221 5.76 6.57 -9.09
CA THR A 221 5.28 5.99 -10.34
C THR A 221 4.42 6.97 -11.11
N LEU A 222 4.58 7.00 -12.45
CA LEU A 222 3.82 7.85 -13.37
C LEU A 222 3.06 6.94 -14.35
N GLU A 223 1.79 6.67 -14.02
CA GLU A 223 0.99 5.61 -14.62
C GLU A 223 0.89 5.72 -16.15
N PHE A 224 0.54 6.90 -16.67
CA PHE A 224 0.31 7.10 -18.11
C PHE A 224 1.58 7.36 -18.91
N SER A 225 2.72 7.38 -18.27
CA SER A 225 4.02 7.58 -18.95
C SER A 225 4.91 6.33 -18.90
N ASP A 226 4.40 5.22 -18.35
CA ASP A 226 5.12 3.95 -18.28
C ASP A 226 6.53 4.12 -17.69
N ASN A 227 6.63 4.86 -16.59
CA ASN A 227 7.89 5.11 -15.92
C ASN A 227 7.71 5.41 -14.43
N PHE A 228 8.79 5.49 -13.70
CA PHE A 228 8.88 6.14 -12.41
C PHE A 228 9.98 7.21 -12.42
N ILE A 229 9.84 8.17 -11.53
CA ILE A 229 10.87 9.19 -11.28
C ILE A 229 11.53 8.95 -9.93
N VAL A 230 12.81 9.30 -9.87
CA VAL A 230 13.61 9.38 -8.64
C VAL A 230 13.79 10.84 -8.30
N LEU A 231 13.44 11.21 -7.09
CA LEU A 231 13.62 12.56 -6.55
C LEU A 231 14.58 12.49 -5.36
N ASP A 232 15.46 13.46 -5.24
CA ASP A 232 16.29 13.58 -4.03
C ASP A 232 15.43 14.00 -2.79
N LYS A 233 16.04 14.05 -1.62
CA LYS A 233 15.38 14.45 -0.36
C LYS A 233 14.80 15.87 -0.39
N ASP A 234 15.24 16.73 -1.30
CA ASP A 234 14.79 18.11 -1.49
C ASP A 234 13.78 18.22 -2.67
N PHE A 235 13.31 17.08 -3.19
CA PHE A 235 12.39 16.96 -4.33
C PHE A 235 12.94 17.59 -5.61
N ASN A 236 14.21 17.40 -5.92
CA ASN A 236 14.77 17.66 -7.23
C ASN A 236 14.78 16.35 -8.02
N HIS A 237 14.47 16.43 -9.32
CA HIS A 237 14.51 15.27 -10.20
C HIS A 237 15.95 14.79 -10.39
N VAL A 238 16.15 13.48 -10.17
CA VAL A 238 17.45 12.82 -10.33
C VAL A 238 17.45 11.97 -11.59
N GLN A 239 16.41 11.15 -11.80
CA GLN A 239 16.35 10.19 -12.89
C GLN A 239 14.90 9.83 -13.23
N THR A 240 14.65 9.52 -14.52
CA THR A 240 13.42 8.88 -15.00
C THR A 240 13.76 7.48 -15.51
N VAL A 241 13.03 6.47 -15.04
CA VAL A 241 13.30 5.06 -15.35
C VAL A 241 12.07 4.44 -16.00
N LYS A 242 12.24 3.80 -17.17
CA LYS A 242 11.16 3.12 -17.88
C LYS A 242 10.73 1.84 -17.16
N THR A 243 9.40 1.63 -17.13
CA THR A 243 8.74 0.43 -16.62
C THR A 243 7.95 -0.29 -17.71
N GLY A 244 7.29 -1.35 -17.38
CA GLY A 244 6.12 -1.86 -18.11
C GLY A 244 4.97 -0.86 -18.03
N LYS A 245 3.88 -1.14 -18.74
CA LYS A 245 2.73 -0.23 -18.85
C LYS A 245 1.96 -0.09 -17.52
N SER A 246 1.52 1.11 -17.26
CA SER A 246 0.68 1.47 -16.12
C SER A 246 1.30 1.06 -14.77
N PRO A 247 2.49 1.58 -14.41
CA PRO A 247 3.06 1.34 -13.08
C PRO A 247 2.17 1.97 -12.01
N TYR A 248 1.93 1.22 -10.92
CA TYR A 248 1.00 1.63 -9.87
C TYR A 248 1.66 1.62 -8.49
N GLY A 249 1.60 0.51 -7.78
CA GLY A 249 2.22 0.35 -6.47
C GLY A 249 3.73 0.28 -6.55
N VAL A 250 4.41 0.90 -5.61
CA VAL A 250 5.87 0.90 -5.49
C VAL A 250 6.29 0.71 -4.04
N SER A 251 7.35 -0.06 -3.80
CA SER A 251 7.97 -0.18 -2.48
C SER A 251 9.39 -0.73 -2.58
N PHE A 252 10.20 -0.39 -1.60
CA PHE A 252 11.51 -1.00 -1.38
C PHE A 252 11.36 -2.26 -0.52
N ASN A 253 12.32 -3.19 -0.66
CA ASN A 253 12.51 -4.21 0.36
C ASN A 253 13.13 -3.57 1.63
N ASP A 254 13.20 -4.33 2.73
CA ASP A 254 13.72 -3.88 4.02
C ASP A 254 15.16 -3.38 3.98
N LYS A 255 15.99 -4.00 3.13
CA LYS A 255 17.39 -3.60 2.94
C LYS A 255 17.56 -2.35 2.09
N GLY A 256 16.52 -1.96 1.36
CA GLY A 256 16.56 -0.83 0.44
C GLY A 256 17.44 -1.07 -0.80
N ASP A 257 17.88 -2.31 -1.06
CA ASP A 257 18.71 -2.65 -2.22
C ASP A 257 17.90 -3.03 -3.47
N LYS A 258 16.60 -3.26 -3.31
CA LYS A 258 15.68 -3.53 -4.41
C LYS A 258 14.42 -2.68 -4.33
N LEU A 259 13.99 -2.21 -5.49
CA LEU A 259 12.72 -1.54 -5.69
C LEU A 259 11.79 -2.49 -6.45
N PHE A 260 10.55 -2.59 -5.98
CA PHE A 260 9.49 -3.38 -6.59
C PHE A 260 8.40 -2.43 -7.10
N VAL A 261 7.97 -2.65 -8.34
CA VAL A 261 6.92 -1.85 -8.99
C VAL A 261 5.90 -2.79 -9.60
N SER A 262 4.61 -2.63 -9.23
CA SER A 262 3.53 -3.33 -9.92
C SER A 262 3.20 -2.60 -11.22
N ALA A 263 3.25 -3.32 -12.35
CA ALA A 263 2.87 -2.79 -13.66
C ALA A 263 1.71 -3.59 -14.26
N GLY A 264 0.75 -2.87 -14.83
CA GLY A 264 -0.55 -3.45 -15.15
C GLY A 264 -0.65 -4.20 -16.48
N ARG A 265 0.27 -3.97 -17.44
CA ARG A 265 0.14 -4.55 -18.81
C ARG A 265 1.50 -4.84 -19.47
N PRO A 266 1.91 -6.09 -19.72
CA PRO A 266 1.33 -7.29 -19.09
C PRO A 266 1.48 -7.16 -17.56
N THR A 267 0.61 -7.83 -16.80
CA THR A 267 0.69 -7.76 -15.34
C THR A 267 1.98 -8.41 -14.87
N VAL A 268 2.90 -7.58 -14.43
CA VAL A 268 4.22 -7.98 -13.94
C VAL A 268 4.54 -7.26 -12.64
N MET A 269 5.34 -7.89 -11.81
CA MET A 269 6.08 -7.23 -10.75
C MET A 269 7.50 -7.00 -11.25
N GLU A 270 7.86 -5.75 -11.46
CA GLU A 270 9.19 -5.36 -11.92
C GLU A 270 10.10 -5.14 -10.72
N VAL A 271 11.33 -5.63 -10.81
CA VAL A 271 12.34 -5.51 -9.77
C VAL A 271 13.55 -4.76 -10.31
N PHE A 272 13.97 -3.72 -9.59
CA PHE A 272 15.11 -2.88 -9.95
C PHE A 272 16.16 -2.88 -8.83
N ASP A 273 17.43 -2.79 -9.21
CA ASP A 273 18.52 -2.47 -8.29
C ASP A 273 18.44 -0.99 -7.89
N THR A 274 18.51 -0.66 -6.62
CA THR A 274 18.37 0.75 -6.18
C THR A 274 19.63 1.58 -6.33
N LYS A 275 20.76 0.95 -6.67
CA LYS A 275 22.03 1.66 -6.85
C LYS A 275 22.04 2.50 -8.13
N ASP A 276 21.46 1.98 -9.21
CA ASP A 276 21.45 2.63 -10.53
C ASP A 276 20.11 2.49 -11.27
N PHE A 277 19.12 1.88 -10.63
CA PHE A 277 17.80 1.57 -11.16
C PHE A 277 17.81 0.70 -12.42
N THR A 278 18.81 -0.13 -12.60
CA THR A 278 18.79 -1.16 -13.64
C THR A 278 17.77 -2.24 -13.27
N LYS A 279 17.00 -2.68 -14.29
CA LYS A 279 16.01 -3.74 -14.09
C LYS A 279 16.71 -5.08 -13.86
N ILE A 280 16.37 -5.73 -12.73
CA ILE A 280 16.86 -7.06 -12.37
C ILE A 280 16.00 -8.14 -13.01
N LYS A 281 14.65 -8.01 -12.89
CA LYS A 281 13.72 -9.05 -13.35
C LYS A 281 12.31 -8.48 -13.58
N ASP A 282 11.61 -9.06 -14.53
CA ASP A 282 10.16 -9.00 -14.68
C ASP A 282 9.58 -10.33 -14.19
N ILE A 283 8.76 -10.29 -13.14
CA ILE A 283 8.07 -11.46 -12.60
C ILE A 283 6.69 -11.49 -13.22
N ALA A 284 6.42 -12.47 -14.07
CA ALA A 284 5.10 -12.67 -14.66
C ALA A 284 4.09 -13.04 -13.58
N ILE A 285 3.09 -12.18 -13.37
CA ILE A 285 2.07 -12.39 -12.34
C ILE A 285 0.89 -13.20 -12.85
N GLU A 286 0.54 -13.06 -14.13
CA GLU A 286 -0.61 -13.74 -14.77
C GLU A 286 -1.94 -13.44 -14.05
N GLY A 287 -1.99 -12.36 -13.27
CA GLY A 287 -3.16 -11.85 -12.59
C GLY A 287 -3.78 -10.69 -13.36
N ARG A 288 -4.99 -10.27 -12.95
CA ARG A 288 -5.67 -9.12 -13.54
C ARG A 288 -5.95 -8.04 -12.51
N ARG A 289 -5.62 -6.77 -12.84
CA ARG A 289 -5.77 -5.64 -11.93
C ARG A 289 -5.06 -5.88 -10.60
N CYS A 290 -3.73 -5.97 -10.66
CA CYS A 290 -2.87 -6.09 -9.48
C CYS A 290 -2.35 -4.71 -9.12
N TRP A 291 -2.74 -4.19 -7.95
CA TRP A 291 -2.47 -2.80 -7.55
C TRP A 291 -1.41 -2.70 -6.45
N HIS A 292 -1.81 -3.10 -5.24
CA HIS A 292 -1.00 -2.91 -4.05
C HIS A 292 -0.42 -4.22 -3.54
N PHE A 293 0.72 -4.10 -2.89
CA PHE A 293 1.44 -5.23 -2.33
C PHE A 293 2.13 -4.87 -1.01
N THR A 294 2.49 -5.89 -0.27
CA THR A 294 3.28 -5.79 0.96
C THR A 294 4.25 -6.95 1.06
N PHE A 295 5.37 -6.76 1.73
CA PHE A 295 6.24 -7.88 2.12
C PHE A 295 5.71 -8.54 3.39
N THR A 296 6.07 -9.81 3.61
CA THR A 296 5.92 -10.43 4.92
C THR A 296 6.92 -9.82 5.91
N PRO A 297 6.64 -9.84 7.23
CA PRO A 297 7.57 -9.26 8.22
C PRO A 297 8.97 -9.85 8.21
N ASP A 298 9.13 -11.11 7.78
CA ASP A 298 10.42 -11.77 7.59
C ASP A 298 11.07 -11.48 6.22
N ASN A 299 10.43 -10.64 5.39
CA ASN A 299 10.84 -10.26 4.04
C ASN A 299 11.07 -11.42 3.05
N LYS A 300 10.57 -12.63 3.36
CA LYS A 300 10.74 -13.79 2.47
C LYS A 300 9.73 -13.83 1.34
N ASN A 301 8.56 -13.24 1.53
CA ASN A 301 7.51 -13.21 0.53
C ASN A 301 6.99 -11.80 0.32
N LEU A 302 6.48 -11.56 -0.88
CA LEU A 302 5.68 -10.40 -1.24
C LEU A 302 4.26 -10.89 -1.55
N LEU A 303 3.27 -10.23 -1.01
CA LEU A 303 1.84 -10.49 -1.21
C LEU A 303 1.28 -9.38 -2.11
N LEU A 304 0.77 -9.73 -3.29
CA LEU A 304 0.24 -8.78 -4.28
C LEU A 304 -1.27 -9.01 -4.45
N ALA A 305 -2.06 -7.97 -4.25
CA ALA A 305 -3.51 -8.02 -4.42
C ALA A 305 -3.90 -7.87 -5.90
N CYS A 306 -4.56 -8.89 -6.45
CA CYS A 306 -5.01 -8.95 -7.85
C CYS A 306 -6.53 -8.99 -7.94
N GLY A 307 -7.18 -7.80 -7.97
CA GLY A 307 -8.60 -7.64 -7.76
C GLY A 307 -9.48 -8.39 -8.75
N LYS A 308 -9.23 -8.30 -10.06
CA LYS A 308 -10.05 -8.99 -11.06
C LYS A 308 -9.72 -10.48 -11.26
N SER A 309 -8.75 -10.99 -10.51
CA SER A 309 -8.46 -12.43 -10.42
C SER A 309 -8.93 -13.03 -9.09
N ASP A 310 -9.45 -12.20 -8.17
CA ASP A 310 -9.88 -12.62 -6.84
C ASP A 310 -8.82 -13.44 -6.10
N GLU A 311 -7.60 -12.93 -6.05
CA GLU A 311 -6.47 -13.63 -5.44
C GLU A 311 -5.41 -12.69 -4.85
N ILE A 312 -4.66 -13.22 -3.90
CA ILE A 312 -3.35 -12.71 -3.52
C ILE A 312 -2.29 -13.60 -4.17
N VAL A 313 -1.43 -13.00 -4.98
CA VAL A 313 -0.26 -13.67 -5.56
C VAL A 313 0.92 -13.53 -4.62
N VAL A 314 1.53 -14.65 -4.25
CA VAL A 314 2.70 -14.70 -3.37
C VAL A 314 3.95 -14.86 -4.21
N VAL A 315 4.88 -13.95 -4.07
CA VAL A 315 6.18 -13.99 -4.73
C VAL A 315 7.26 -14.26 -3.68
N ASP A 316 8.10 -15.25 -3.93
CA ASP A 316 9.32 -15.50 -3.13
C ASP A 316 10.36 -14.42 -3.48
N THR A 317 10.83 -13.69 -2.46
CA THR A 317 11.72 -12.53 -2.67
C THR A 317 13.17 -12.90 -2.99
N ALA A 318 13.58 -14.13 -2.73
CA ALA A 318 14.92 -14.61 -3.02
C ALA A 318 15.04 -15.13 -4.46
N SER A 319 14.09 -15.97 -4.89
CA SER A 319 14.04 -16.50 -6.27
C SER A 319 13.45 -15.53 -7.26
N LEU A 320 12.65 -14.55 -6.78
CA LEU A 320 11.85 -13.65 -7.59
C LEU A 320 10.89 -14.40 -8.51
N GLU A 321 10.15 -15.35 -7.95
CA GLU A 321 9.19 -16.21 -8.66
C GLU A 321 7.89 -16.30 -7.87
N VAL A 322 6.77 -16.49 -8.59
CA VAL A 322 5.47 -16.75 -7.97
C VAL A 322 5.54 -18.12 -7.28
N SER A 323 5.34 -18.14 -5.97
CA SER A 323 5.43 -19.35 -5.13
C SER A 323 4.06 -19.92 -4.76
N LYS A 324 3.03 -19.07 -4.63
CA LYS A 324 1.67 -19.47 -4.23
C LYS A 324 0.64 -18.49 -4.78
N ARG A 325 -0.60 -18.96 -4.93
CA ARG A 325 -1.79 -18.13 -5.17
C ARG A 325 -2.81 -18.46 -4.09
N ILE A 326 -3.31 -17.42 -3.43
CA ILE A 326 -4.29 -17.54 -2.36
C ILE A 326 -5.60 -16.95 -2.88
N PRO A 327 -6.65 -17.76 -3.08
CA PRO A 327 -7.96 -17.24 -3.46
C PRO A 327 -8.50 -16.27 -2.41
N VAL A 328 -8.83 -15.05 -2.82
CA VAL A 328 -9.42 -14.00 -1.98
C VAL A 328 -10.53 -13.34 -2.80
N ALA A 329 -11.75 -13.66 -2.49
CA ALA A 329 -12.92 -13.12 -3.19
C ALA A 329 -13.13 -11.62 -2.94
N GLY A 330 -13.99 -10.99 -3.75
CA GLY A 330 -14.52 -9.65 -3.49
C GLY A 330 -13.62 -8.52 -3.99
N ILE A 331 -12.86 -8.76 -5.04
CA ILE A 331 -12.00 -7.75 -5.67
C ILE A 331 -10.97 -7.19 -4.68
N PRO A 332 -9.98 -8.01 -4.23
CA PRO A 332 -8.93 -7.55 -3.32
C PRO A 332 -8.17 -6.36 -3.90
N TRP A 333 -8.03 -5.28 -3.11
CA TRP A 333 -7.41 -4.04 -3.56
C TRP A 333 -6.10 -3.73 -2.84
N GLY A 334 -6.11 -3.69 -1.53
CA GLY A 334 -4.97 -3.38 -0.68
C GLY A 334 -4.60 -4.53 0.25
N VAL A 335 -3.34 -4.61 0.61
CA VAL A 335 -2.83 -5.59 1.56
C VAL A 335 -1.77 -4.97 2.46
N VAL A 336 -1.92 -5.20 3.78
CA VAL A 336 -0.97 -4.80 4.82
C VAL A 336 -0.75 -5.95 5.79
N THR A 337 0.32 -5.92 6.58
CA THR A 337 0.64 -6.97 7.56
C THR A 337 0.72 -6.44 8.98
N TYR A 338 0.51 -7.33 9.94
CA TYR A 338 0.95 -7.11 11.31
C TYR A 338 1.70 -8.37 11.81
N PRO A 339 2.93 -8.23 12.32
CA PRO A 339 3.72 -6.99 12.40
C PRO A 339 3.82 -6.23 11.09
N ARG A 340 3.89 -4.88 11.17
CA ARG A 340 3.95 -4.01 9.98
C ARG A 340 5.22 -4.25 9.18
N SER A 341 5.09 -4.23 7.87
CA SER A 341 6.17 -4.46 6.93
C SER A 341 6.22 -3.39 5.83
N PHE A 342 7.29 -3.41 5.05
CA PHE A 342 7.38 -2.59 3.85
C PHE A 342 6.33 -3.03 2.82
N GLY A 343 5.73 -2.07 2.15
CA GLY A 343 4.73 -2.31 1.12
C GLY A 343 4.33 -1.02 0.43
N SER A 344 3.53 -1.12 -0.60
CA SER A 344 3.06 0.07 -1.33
C SER A 344 2.13 0.95 -0.49
N LEU A 345 1.38 0.36 0.46
CA LEU A 345 0.48 1.07 1.37
C LEU A 345 1.11 1.39 2.73
N ASP A 346 2.10 0.64 3.15
CA ASP A 346 2.65 0.76 4.50
C ASP A 346 4.19 0.72 4.54
N GLN A 347 4.73 1.07 5.70
CA GLN A 347 6.16 1.00 6.00
C GLN A 347 6.32 1.03 7.53
N PRO A 348 7.20 0.21 8.12
CA PRO A 348 7.55 0.28 9.53
C PRO A 348 8.09 1.66 9.91
N GLU A 349 7.85 2.09 11.16
CA GLU A 349 8.37 3.36 11.69
C GLU A 349 9.76 3.21 12.25
#